data_3014674654cf3736e504fe1706d10a2c
#
_entry.id   3014674654cf3736e504fe1706d10a2c
#
_cell.length_a   1.000
_cell.length_b   1.000
_cell.length_c   1.000
_cell.angle_alpha   90.00
_cell.angle_beta   90.00
_cell.angle_gamma   90.00
#
_symmetry.space_group_name_H-M   'P 1'
#
loop_
_entity.id
_entity.type
_entity.pdbx_description
1 polymer ?
#
loop_
_entity_poly.entity_id
_entity_poly.type
_entity_poly.pdbx_seq_one_letter_code
_entity_poly.pdbx_strand_id
1 'polypeptide(L)'
;MDKLGYQIVVNPYLVKIEKIPAQAECWMGIQEFSAPIEYAFFCLILMFLESKDAEEQFVLSELTEYVQGQYQEEQIDWTVYRYRRHLIKVMKYCVTVGILNMDDGSEEGFAKDVNSEVLYENTGVSRFFMRNFTQNIMDYADYRDFLKEEWIDVNEERGIVRRQRVYRGLIMTLGIYRNDDNEEDFAYVRNYRNMLQGELEELFPCELQVFRNSAYLILGENCRMGRCIPEENTLSDIVLLCGQLVREKVDSGEYELLSDETVRISNESFRRLLEECKERFGKGFIKTYREMVTEEFYQEISAYLKNLELVEEYRGDVSIRPALARVVGKYPADFE
;
A
#
# COMPACT_ATOMS: atom_id res chain seq x y z
N MET A 1 3.73 8.05 19.23
CA MET A 1 4.06 6.62 19.17
C MET A 1 3.03 5.76 19.91
N ASP A 2 2.72 6.05 21.15
CA ASP A 2 1.75 5.26 21.95
C ASP A 2 0.39 5.09 21.29
N LYS A 3 -0.09 6.12 20.61
CA LYS A 3 -1.39 6.09 19.91
C LYS A 3 -1.41 5.12 18.72
N LEU A 4 -0.29 4.94 18.02
CA LEU A 4 -0.19 4.07 16.84
C LEU A 4 0.36 2.68 17.16
N GLY A 5 0.98 2.50 18.34
CA GLY A 5 1.64 1.25 18.71
C GLY A 5 2.85 0.91 17.85
N TYR A 6 3.46 1.89 17.19
CA TYR A 6 4.65 1.66 16.38
C TYR A 6 5.90 1.58 17.24
N GLN A 7 6.79 0.66 16.88
CA GLN A 7 8.11 0.55 17.51
C GLN A 7 9.12 1.43 16.79
N ILE A 8 9.99 2.08 17.57
CA ILE A 8 11.13 2.83 17.05
C ILE A 8 12.39 2.07 17.41
N VAL A 9 13.15 1.70 16.39
CA VAL A 9 14.50 1.17 16.54
C VAL A 9 15.48 2.31 16.35
N VAL A 10 16.29 2.58 17.36
CA VAL A 10 17.34 3.62 17.33
C VAL A 10 18.66 2.97 17.72
N ASN A 11 19.62 3.03 16.85
CA ASN A 11 20.98 2.54 17.09
C ASN A 11 22.00 3.39 16.32
N PRO A 12 23.31 3.18 16.47
CA PRO A 12 24.32 3.98 15.79
C PRO A 12 24.27 3.95 14.26
N TYR A 13 23.60 2.97 13.67
CA TYR A 13 23.58 2.73 12.23
C TYR A 13 22.32 3.28 11.56
N LEU A 14 21.16 3.26 12.26
CA LEU A 14 19.89 3.69 11.68
C LEU A 14 18.87 4.14 12.74
N VAL A 15 17.90 4.91 12.26
CA VAL A 15 16.63 5.15 12.93
C VAL A 15 15.53 4.58 12.06
N LYS A 16 14.76 3.61 12.57
CA LYS A 16 13.70 2.92 11.86
C LYS A 16 12.42 2.94 12.67
N ILE A 17 11.30 3.14 12.00
CA ILE A 17 9.97 2.93 12.56
C ILE A 17 9.40 1.63 12.02
N GLU A 18 9.12 0.69 12.90
CA GLU A 18 8.41 -0.53 12.54
C GLU A 18 6.91 -0.27 12.62
N LYS A 19 6.24 -0.48 11.48
CA LYS A 19 4.82 -0.20 11.33
C LYS A 19 4.05 -1.50 11.17
N ILE A 20 2.98 -1.66 11.96
CA ILE A 20 1.96 -2.67 11.73
C ILE A 20 0.72 -1.93 11.27
N PRO A 21 0.20 -2.17 10.06
CA PRO A 21 -1.04 -1.55 9.62
C PRO A 21 -2.23 -2.10 10.40
N ALA A 22 -3.30 -1.32 10.50
CA ALA A 22 -4.57 -1.80 11.05
C ALA A 22 -5.19 -2.84 10.11
N GLN A 23 -5.03 -2.62 8.80
CA GLN A 23 -5.37 -3.52 7.72
C GLN A 23 -4.25 -3.41 6.68
N ALA A 24 -3.85 -4.52 6.10
CA ALA A 24 -2.83 -4.52 5.05
C ALA A 24 -3.45 -4.06 3.74
N GLU A 25 -2.90 -2.99 3.17
CA GLU A 25 -3.34 -2.39 1.92
C GLU A 25 -2.31 -2.63 0.81
N CYS A 26 -2.76 -2.73 -0.43
CA CYS A 26 -1.89 -3.06 -1.58
C CYS A 26 -0.75 -2.04 -1.80
N TRP A 27 -0.91 -0.79 -1.35
CA TRP A 27 0.09 0.27 -1.46
C TRP A 27 1.09 0.32 -0.30
N MET A 28 0.92 -0.50 0.73
CA MET A 28 1.77 -0.48 1.94
C MET A 28 3.06 -1.28 1.81
N GLY A 29 3.23 -2.06 0.76
CA GLY A 29 4.43 -2.84 0.50
C GLY A 29 5.64 -2.00 0.08
N ILE A 30 6.74 -2.66 -0.21
CA ILE A 30 7.92 -2.04 -0.82
C ILE A 30 7.54 -1.58 -2.22
N GLN A 31 7.55 -0.25 -2.45
CA GLN A 31 7.03 0.35 -3.70
C GLN A 31 7.84 -0.05 -4.94
N GLU A 32 9.12 -0.32 -4.74
CA GLU A 32 10.01 -0.81 -5.79
C GLU A 32 9.66 -2.24 -6.22
N PHE A 33 8.98 -3.03 -5.37
CA PHE A 33 8.67 -4.43 -5.68
C PHE A 33 7.33 -4.55 -6.41
N SER A 34 7.30 -5.38 -7.45
CA SER A 34 6.14 -5.60 -8.30
C SER A 34 5.68 -7.06 -8.37
N ALA A 35 6.45 -7.97 -7.76
CA ALA A 35 6.15 -9.40 -7.81
C ALA A 35 6.48 -10.09 -6.47
N PRO A 36 5.72 -11.11 -6.06
CA PRO A 36 5.98 -11.87 -4.82
C PRO A 36 7.38 -12.46 -4.72
N ILE A 37 7.96 -12.89 -5.85
CA ILE A 37 9.33 -13.44 -5.90
C ILE A 37 10.39 -12.42 -5.42
N GLU A 38 10.16 -11.12 -5.61
CA GLU A 38 11.07 -10.07 -5.14
C GLU A 38 11.11 -10.01 -3.60
N TYR A 39 9.97 -10.21 -2.95
CA TYR A 39 9.91 -10.33 -1.49
C TYR A 39 10.58 -11.61 -0.99
N ALA A 40 10.38 -12.73 -1.68
CA ALA A 40 11.06 -13.98 -1.35
C ALA A 40 12.58 -13.85 -1.48
N PHE A 41 13.07 -13.25 -2.56
CA PHE A 41 14.49 -12.96 -2.74
C PHE A 41 15.02 -12.03 -1.66
N PHE A 42 14.28 -11.00 -1.29
CA PHE A 42 14.66 -10.10 -0.20
C PHE A 42 14.82 -10.84 1.12
N CYS A 43 13.88 -11.71 1.48
CA CYS A 43 13.99 -12.55 2.68
C CYS A 43 15.20 -13.47 2.63
N LEU A 44 15.46 -14.12 1.48
CA LEU A 44 16.62 -14.99 1.30
C LEU A 44 17.94 -14.23 1.39
N ILE A 45 18.00 -13.01 0.86
CA ILE A 45 19.17 -12.12 0.99
C ILE A 45 19.41 -11.78 2.47
N LEU A 46 18.37 -11.41 3.22
CA LEU A 46 18.51 -11.14 4.65
C LEU A 46 19.02 -12.38 5.41
N MET A 47 18.52 -13.58 5.08
CA MET A 47 18.99 -14.85 5.67
C MET A 47 20.45 -15.14 5.30
N PHE A 48 20.86 -14.89 4.06
CA PHE A 48 22.27 -15.02 3.62
C PHE A 48 23.19 -14.10 4.42
N LEU A 49 22.78 -12.85 4.59
CA LEU A 49 23.56 -11.84 5.31
C LEU A 49 23.65 -12.10 6.82
N GLU A 50 22.71 -12.88 7.40
CA GLU A 50 22.80 -13.27 8.82
C GLU A 50 24.03 -14.14 9.11
N SER A 51 24.53 -14.90 8.12
CA SER A 51 25.74 -15.70 8.23
C SER A 51 27.04 -14.93 7.98
N LYS A 52 26.94 -13.65 7.60
CA LYS A 52 28.07 -12.78 7.24
C LYS A 52 28.33 -11.74 8.33
N ASP A 53 29.60 -11.51 8.66
CA ASP A 53 29.98 -10.42 9.56
C ASP A 53 29.76 -9.05 8.92
N ALA A 54 29.66 -8.01 9.75
CA ALA A 54 29.67 -6.65 9.25
C ALA A 54 31.02 -6.35 8.57
N GLU A 55 30.97 -5.59 7.46
CA GLU A 55 32.13 -5.28 6.59
C GLU A 55 32.70 -6.52 5.83
N GLU A 56 32.03 -7.67 5.94
CA GLU A 56 32.41 -8.84 5.14
C GLU A 56 31.97 -8.68 3.69
N GLN A 57 32.89 -8.87 2.77
CA GLN A 57 32.66 -8.82 1.33
C GLN A 57 32.25 -10.19 0.80
N PHE A 58 31.41 -10.20 -0.21
CA PHE A 58 31.01 -11.39 -0.96
C PHE A 58 30.75 -11.06 -2.43
N VAL A 59 30.85 -12.05 -3.29
CA VAL A 59 30.54 -11.90 -4.71
C VAL A 59 29.10 -12.32 -5.02
N LEU A 60 28.54 -11.74 -6.07
CA LEU A 60 27.15 -12.00 -6.47
C LEU A 60 26.89 -13.49 -6.75
N SER A 61 27.87 -14.24 -7.26
CA SER A 61 27.75 -15.68 -7.49
C SER A 61 27.46 -16.47 -6.22
N GLU A 62 28.10 -16.15 -5.07
CA GLU A 62 27.80 -16.79 -3.78
C GLU A 62 26.35 -16.60 -3.40
N LEU A 63 25.85 -15.39 -3.54
CA LEU A 63 24.45 -15.07 -3.23
C LEU A 63 23.49 -15.79 -4.18
N THR A 64 23.77 -15.82 -5.48
CA THR A 64 22.90 -16.49 -6.46
C THR A 64 22.83 -18.00 -6.23
N GLU A 65 23.94 -18.64 -5.88
CA GLU A 65 23.96 -20.05 -5.48
C GLU A 65 23.12 -20.29 -4.23
N TYR A 66 23.27 -19.44 -3.21
CA TYR A 66 22.47 -19.54 -1.99
C TYR A 66 20.97 -19.40 -2.28
N VAL A 67 20.58 -18.35 -3.01
CA VAL A 67 19.15 -18.10 -3.37
C VAL A 67 18.59 -19.26 -4.16
N GLN A 68 19.32 -19.79 -5.13
CA GLN A 68 18.90 -20.94 -5.92
C GLN A 68 18.72 -22.21 -5.08
N GLY A 69 19.59 -22.41 -4.08
CA GLY A 69 19.52 -23.57 -3.19
C GLY A 69 18.38 -23.48 -2.14
N GLN A 70 17.96 -22.28 -1.75
CA GLN A 70 16.96 -22.07 -0.71
C GLN A 70 15.54 -21.83 -1.23
N TYR A 71 15.38 -21.34 -2.47
CA TYR A 71 14.07 -21.06 -3.02
C TYR A 71 13.35 -22.34 -3.43
N GLN A 72 12.18 -22.61 -2.83
CA GLN A 72 11.48 -23.90 -2.96
C GLN A 72 10.24 -23.87 -3.86
N GLU A 73 9.74 -22.69 -4.21
CA GLU A 73 8.50 -22.54 -5.00
C GLU A 73 8.67 -23.05 -6.45
N GLU A 74 9.80 -22.72 -7.07
CA GLU A 74 10.18 -23.14 -8.41
C GLU A 74 11.70 -23.23 -8.55
N GLN A 75 12.18 -24.02 -9.51
CA GLN A 75 13.63 -24.10 -9.77
C GLN A 75 14.10 -22.82 -10.47
N ILE A 76 14.98 -22.07 -9.83
CA ILE A 76 15.57 -20.88 -10.41
C ILE A 76 16.65 -21.28 -11.42
N ASP A 77 16.56 -20.72 -12.62
CA ASP A 77 17.59 -20.80 -13.66
C ASP A 77 18.08 -19.37 -13.98
N TRP A 78 19.28 -19.06 -13.55
CA TRP A 78 19.88 -17.75 -13.74
C TRP A 78 20.19 -17.41 -15.20
N THR A 79 20.14 -18.37 -16.14
CA THR A 79 20.24 -18.08 -17.57
C THR A 79 19.00 -17.34 -18.07
N VAL A 80 17.86 -17.49 -17.37
CA VAL A 80 16.61 -16.81 -17.69
C VAL A 80 16.65 -15.38 -17.18
N TYR A 81 16.53 -14.42 -18.10
CA TYR A 81 16.60 -12.97 -17.82
C TYR A 81 15.60 -12.49 -16.76
N ARG A 82 14.40 -13.08 -16.71
CA ARG A 82 13.36 -12.72 -15.74
C ARG A 82 13.86 -12.82 -14.30
N TYR A 83 14.50 -13.91 -13.91
CA TYR A 83 15.01 -14.10 -12.54
C TYR A 83 16.12 -13.12 -12.20
N ARG A 84 17.07 -12.90 -13.13
CA ARG A 84 18.13 -11.90 -12.94
C ARG A 84 17.56 -10.51 -12.71
N ARG A 85 16.54 -10.12 -13.50
CA ARG A 85 15.89 -8.81 -13.36
C ARG A 85 15.26 -8.64 -11.98
N HIS A 86 14.56 -9.65 -11.46
CA HIS A 86 13.98 -9.60 -10.11
C HIS A 86 15.07 -9.50 -9.05
N LEU A 87 16.14 -10.29 -9.14
CA LEU A 87 17.24 -10.24 -8.18
C LEU A 87 17.93 -8.87 -8.18
N ILE A 88 18.27 -8.32 -9.35
CA ILE A 88 18.90 -7.01 -9.48
C ILE A 88 18.04 -5.91 -8.84
N LYS A 89 16.75 -5.99 -9.04
CA LYS A 89 15.80 -5.02 -8.45
C LYS A 89 15.86 -5.06 -6.93
N VAL A 90 15.92 -6.25 -6.35
CA VAL A 90 16.05 -6.44 -4.90
C VAL A 90 17.43 -5.98 -4.42
N MET A 91 18.50 -6.28 -5.14
CA MET A 91 19.86 -5.82 -4.80
C MET A 91 19.95 -4.29 -4.79
N LYS A 92 19.40 -3.62 -5.82
CA LYS A 92 19.31 -2.15 -5.86
C LYS A 92 18.56 -1.58 -4.66
N TYR A 93 17.47 -2.21 -4.27
CA TYR A 93 16.76 -1.84 -3.06
C TYR A 93 17.65 -1.99 -1.82
N CYS A 94 18.34 -3.13 -1.64
CA CYS A 94 19.24 -3.36 -0.51
C CYS A 94 20.36 -2.31 -0.44
N VAL A 95 20.91 -1.90 -1.57
CA VAL A 95 21.92 -0.83 -1.62
C VAL A 95 21.28 0.52 -1.27
N THR A 96 20.09 0.82 -1.82
CA THR A 96 19.40 2.09 -1.58
C THR A 96 19.05 2.30 -0.10
N VAL A 97 18.63 1.22 0.60
CA VAL A 97 18.29 1.29 2.03
C VAL A 97 19.47 1.06 2.96
N GLY A 98 20.68 0.88 2.42
CA GLY A 98 21.92 0.77 3.18
C GLY A 98 22.16 -0.59 3.85
N ILE A 99 21.51 -1.66 3.37
CA ILE A 99 21.79 -3.04 3.81
C ILE A 99 23.11 -3.53 3.23
N LEU A 100 23.41 -3.12 2.00
CA LEU A 100 24.62 -3.48 1.25
C LEU A 100 25.31 -2.23 0.74
N ASN A 101 26.65 -2.30 0.66
CA ASN A 101 27.46 -1.43 -0.17
C ASN A 101 27.87 -2.20 -1.44
N MET A 102 27.93 -1.53 -2.58
CA MET A 102 28.48 -2.09 -3.81
C MET A 102 29.89 -1.53 -3.99
N ASP A 103 30.89 -2.40 -3.90
CA ASP A 103 32.29 -1.99 -3.91
C ASP A 103 32.89 -2.02 -5.33
N ASP A 104 32.50 -3.00 -6.15
CA ASP A 104 32.97 -3.11 -7.53
C ASP A 104 31.95 -3.83 -8.41
N GLY A 105 32.02 -3.57 -9.71
CA GLY A 105 31.18 -4.19 -10.71
C GLY A 105 29.96 -3.36 -11.08
N SER A 106 29.01 -3.99 -11.78
CA SER A 106 27.77 -3.37 -12.23
C SER A 106 26.63 -4.38 -12.24
N GLU A 107 25.55 -4.08 -11.54
CA GLU A 107 24.33 -4.88 -11.57
C GLU A 107 23.74 -4.99 -12.98
N GLU A 108 23.92 -3.96 -13.82
CA GLU A 108 23.51 -3.98 -15.21
C GLU A 108 24.34 -4.95 -16.05
N GLY A 109 25.60 -5.22 -15.65
CA GLY A 109 26.44 -6.27 -16.21
C GLY A 109 25.81 -7.63 -16.03
N PHE A 110 25.43 -7.99 -14.80
CA PHE A 110 24.76 -9.27 -14.49
C PHE A 110 23.39 -9.40 -15.19
N ALA A 111 22.68 -8.31 -15.42
CA ALA A 111 21.44 -8.36 -16.20
C ALA A 111 21.66 -8.91 -17.60
N LYS A 112 22.81 -8.58 -18.22
CA LYS A 112 23.17 -8.96 -19.61
C LYS A 112 23.92 -10.28 -19.68
N ASP A 113 24.82 -10.51 -18.74
CA ASP A 113 25.71 -11.68 -18.70
C ASP A 113 25.68 -12.31 -17.29
N VAL A 114 25.22 -13.56 -17.21
CA VAL A 114 25.15 -14.34 -15.98
C VAL A 114 26.50 -14.53 -15.29
N ASN A 115 27.61 -14.44 -16.03
CA ASN A 115 28.98 -14.58 -15.49
C ASN A 115 29.58 -13.25 -15.02
N SER A 116 28.83 -12.16 -15.12
CA SER A 116 29.30 -10.87 -14.64
C SER A 116 29.25 -10.84 -13.11
N GLU A 117 30.43 -10.64 -12.50
CA GLU A 117 30.54 -10.53 -11.04
C GLU A 117 30.34 -9.10 -10.55
N VAL A 118 29.77 -9.01 -9.36
CA VAL A 118 29.62 -7.77 -8.60
C VAL A 118 30.09 -8.06 -7.17
N LEU A 119 30.91 -7.18 -6.62
CA LEU A 119 31.39 -7.27 -5.24
C LEU A 119 30.52 -6.40 -4.35
N TYR A 120 29.96 -7.02 -3.31
CA TYR A 120 29.17 -6.35 -2.27
C TYR A 120 29.83 -6.49 -0.91
N GLU A 121 29.53 -5.55 -0.03
CA GLU A 121 29.88 -5.56 1.38
C GLU A 121 28.62 -5.55 2.24
N ASN A 122 28.58 -6.43 3.25
CA ASN A 122 27.52 -6.45 4.27
C ASN A 122 27.71 -5.29 5.26
N THR A 123 26.78 -4.36 5.34
CA THR A 123 26.85 -3.25 6.32
C THR A 123 26.53 -3.68 7.76
N GLY A 124 26.05 -4.92 7.97
CA GLY A 124 25.57 -5.42 9.27
C GLY A 124 24.20 -4.87 9.68
N VAL A 125 23.54 -4.13 8.80
CA VAL A 125 22.24 -3.49 9.07
C VAL A 125 21.08 -4.46 8.78
N SER A 126 21.30 -5.53 8.03
CA SER A 126 20.30 -6.53 7.62
C SER A 126 19.43 -7.04 8.78
N ARG A 127 20.04 -7.33 9.94
CA ARG A 127 19.33 -7.79 11.16
C ARG A 127 18.24 -6.86 11.66
N PHE A 128 18.32 -5.58 11.34
CA PHE A 128 17.28 -4.60 11.72
C PHE A 128 16.13 -4.52 10.72
N PHE A 129 16.22 -5.23 9.58
CA PHE A 129 15.15 -5.39 8.61
C PHE A 129 14.36 -6.70 8.82
N MET A 130 14.90 -7.63 9.60
CA MET A 130 14.16 -8.82 10.01
C MET A 130 13.13 -8.47 11.09
N ARG A 131 11.90 -8.96 10.89
CA ARG A 131 10.82 -8.75 11.85
C ARG A 131 10.89 -9.81 12.96
N ASN A 132 10.79 -9.35 14.19
CA ASN A 132 10.52 -10.23 15.31
C ASN A 132 9.01 -10.46 15.45
N PHE A 133 8.60 -11.72 15.54
CA PHE A 133 7.23 -12.10 15.77
C PHE A 133 7.01 -12.37 17.25
N THR A 134 5.83 -12.02 17.76
CA THR A 134 5.43 -12.24 19.16
C THR A 134 5.03 -13.70 19.40
N GLN A 135 4.64 -14.40 18.33
CA GLN A 135 4.24 -15.80 18.35
C GLN A 135 5.16 -16.66 17.48
N ASN A 136 5.11 -17.96 17.66
CA ASN A 136 5.86 -18.90 16.83
C ASN A 136 5.19 -18.97 15.45
N ILE A 137 5.87 -18.45 14.43
CA ILE A 137 5.37 -18.44 13.04
C ILE A 137 5.18 -19.84 12.45
N MET A 138 5.79 -20.88 13.05
CA MET A 138 5.59 -22.26 12.61
C MET A 138 4.21 -22.82 12.96
N ASP A 139 3.48 -22.14 13.84
CA ASP A 139 2.11 -22.48 14.21
C ASP A 139 1.06 -21.82 13.32
N TYR A 140 1.49 -20.94 12.37
CA TYR A 140 0.59 -20.27 11.45
C TYR A 140 0.13 -21.22 10.35
N ALA A 141 -1.18 -21.17 10.05
CA ALA A 141 -1.80 -21.98 9.02
C ALA A 141 -1.72 -21.33 7.63
N ASP A 142 -1.83 -20.01 7.60
CA ASP A 142 -1.74 -19.24 6.34
C ASP A 142 -1.29 -17.78 6.61
N TYR A 143 -1.15 -16.99 5.52
CA TYR A 143 -0.73 -15.59 5.59
C TYR A 143 -1.66 -14.69 6.42
N ARG A 144 -2.92 -15.07 6.64
CA ARG A 144 -3.89 -14.28 7.41
C ARG A 144 -3.54 -14.26 8.90
N ASP A 145 -2.77 -15.22 9.37
CA ASP A 145 -2.33 -15.25 10.75
C ASP A 145 -1.31 -14.14 11.01
N PHE A 146 -0.50 -13.76 10.01
CA PHE A 146 0.38 -12.59 10.10
C PHE A 146 -0.37 -11.26 10.22
N LEU A 147 -1.60 -11.17 9.69
CA LEU A 147 -2.44 -9.97 9.83
C LEU A 147 -2.97 -9.77 11.25
N LYS A 148 -2.96 -10.83 12.06
CA LYS A 148 -3.41 -10.79 13.46
C LYS A 148 -2.27 -10.49 14.44
N GLU A 149 -1.03 -10.40 13.94
CA GLU A 149 0.13 -10.07 14.77
C GLU A 149 0.02 -8.66 15.35
N GLU A 150 0.17 -8.59 16.66
CA GLU A 150 0.23 -7.33 17.40
C GLU A 150 1.50 -7.29 18.24
N TRP A 151 2.01 -6.09 18.55
CA TRP A 151 3.20 -5.92 19.38
C TRP A 151 2.96 -6.16 20.88
N ILE A 152 1.69 -6.23 21.29
CA ILE A 152 1.25 -6.34 22.68
C ILE A 152 0.40 -7.61 22.81
N ASP A 153 0.46 -8.27 23.96
CA ASP A 153 -0.43 -9.40 24.24
C ASP A 153 -1.90 -8.96 24.25
N VAL A 154 -2.62 -9.39 23.22
CA VAL A 154 -4.02 -9.03 22.99
C VAL A 154 -4.94 -9.45 24.14
N ASN A 155 -4.58 -10.50 24.88
CA ASN A 155 -5.40 -11.00 25.99
C ASN A 155 -5.33 -10.10 27.23
N GLU A 156 -4.20 -9.45 27.46
CA GLU A 156 -3.99 -8.59 28.61
C GLU A 156 -4.40 -7.12 28.34
N GLU A 157 -4.19 -6.63 27.11
CA GLU A 157 -4.34 -5.22 26.78
C GLU A 157 -5.24 -4.92 25.59
N ARG A 158 -6.36 -5.65 25.43
CA ARG A 158 -7.30 -5.49 24.29
C ARG A 158 -7.75 -4.06 24.04
N GLY A 159 -7.92 -3.26 25.08
CA GLY A 159 -8.35 -1.86 24.95
C GLY A 159 -7.29 -0.98 24.27
N ILE A 160 -6.02 -1.19 24.60
CA ILE A 160 -4.89 -0.47 24.00
C ILE A 160 -4.73 -0.88 22.54
N VAL A 161 -4.71 -2.18 22.27
CA VAL A 161 -4.58 -2.74 20.92
C VAL A 161 -5.69 -2.22 20.00
N ARG A 162 -6.96 -2.26 20.45
CA ARG A 162 -8.09 -1.71 19.68
C ARG A 162 -7.91 -0.23 19.39
N ARG A 163 -7.53 0.54 20.39
CA ARG A 163 -7.27 1.98 20.23
C ARG A 163 -6.20 2.23 19.20
N GLN A 164 -5.08 1.52 19.25
CA GLN A 164 -3.97 1.63 18.29
C GLN A 164 -4.41 1.27 16.87
N ARG A 165 -5.19 0.18 16.67
CA ARG A 165 -5.74 -0.18 15.35
C ARG A 165 -6.63 0.92 14.80
N VAL A 166 -7.51 1.49 15.61
CA VAL A 166 -8.38 2.61 15.20
C VAL A 166 -7.56 3.82 14.77
N TYR A 167 -6.55 4.21 15.54
CA TYR A 167 -5.68 5.34 15.15
C TYR A 167 -4.92 5.04 13.85
N ARG A 168 -4.39 3.82 13.69
CA ARG A 168 -3.73 3.41 12.45
C ARG A 168 -4.68 3.46 11.27
N GLY A 169 -5.90 2.93 11.41
CA GLY A 169 -6.93 2.99 10.37
C GLY A 169 -7.29 4.42 9.98
N LEU A 170 -7.51 5.32 10.96
CA LEU A 170 -7.86 6.71 10.66
C LEU A 170 -6.73 7.51 10.00
N ILE A 171 -5.46 7.24 10.36
CA ILE A 171 -4.31 8.04 9.90
C ILE A 171 -3.66 7.45 8.65
N MET A 172 -3.66 6.12 8.50
CA MET A 172 -2.87 5.44 7.47
C MET A 172 -3.69 4.96 6.28
N THR A 173 -5.03 4.98 6.36
CA THR A 173 -5.93 4.62 5.25
C THR A 173 -6.82 5.81 4.88
N LEU A 174 -7.47 5.74 3.73
CA LEU A 174 -8.41 6.79 3.31
C LEU A 174 -9.68 6.82 4.15
N GLY A 175 -10.00 5.75 4.86
CA GLY A 175 -11.16 5.68 5.73
C GLY A 175 -11.36 4.29 6.31
N ILE A 176 -12.03 4.22 7.44
CA ILE A 176 -12.45 2.96 8.06
C ILE A 176 -13.86 2.65 7.57
N TYR A 177 -14.04 1.49 6.94
CA TYR A 177 -15.33 0.98 6.48
C TYR A 177 -15.78 -0.15 7.40
N ARG A 178 -17.00 -0.06 7.91
CA ARG A 178 -17.59 -1.08 8.78
C ARG A 178 -17.78 -2.39 8.03
N ASN A 179 -17.29 -3.48 8.61
CA ASN A 179 -17.48 -4.85 8.13
C ASN A 179 -17.55 -5.81 9.32
N ASP A 180 -17.75 -7.09 9.06
CA ASP A 180 -17.90 -8.12 10.11
C ASP A 180 -16.60 -8.31 10.92
N ASP A 181 -15.44 -8.09 10.32
CA ASP A 181 -14.14 -8.29 10.95
C ASP A 181 -13.74 -7.12 11.87
N ASN A 182 -14.26 -5.90 11.63
CA ASN A 182 -13.90 -4.70 12.37
C ASN A 182 -15.06 -4.05 13.14
N GLU A 183 -16.18 -4.74 13.34
CA GLU A 183 -17.38 -4.21 13.99
C GLU A 183 -17.08 -3.57 15.35
N GLU A 184 -16.22 -4.20 16.15
CA GLU A 184 -15.86 -3.67 17.48
C GLU A 184 -14.99 -2.41 17.39
N ASP A 185 -14.07 -2.34 16.44
CA ASP A 185 -13.22 -1.18 16.20
C ASP A 185 -14.06 -0.01 15.66
N PHE A 186 -15.00 -0.29 14.75
CA PHE A 186 -15.93 0.71 14.24
C PHE A 186 -16.90 1.23 15.33
N ALA A 187 -17.41 0.36 16.19
CA ALA A 187 -18.20 0.74 17.36
C ALA A 187 -17.41 1.65 18.31
N TYR A 188 -16.11 1.39 18.48
CA TYR A 188 -15.23 2.26 19.26
C TYR A 188 -15.11 3.65 18.62
N VAL A 189 -14.89 3.75 17.30
CA VAL A 189 -14.86 5.04 16.58
C VAL A 189 -16.14 5.83 16.83
N ARG A 190 -17.30 5.19 16.65
CA ARG A 190 -18.62 5.82 16.81
C ARG A 190 -18.87 6.32 18.24
N ASN A 191 -18.54 5.47 19.24
CA ASN A 191 -18.82 5.78 20.64
C ASN A 191 -17.88 6.83 21.22
N TYR A 192 -16.64 6.89 20.76
CA TYR A 192 -15.59 7.77 21.29
C TYR A 192 -15.17 8.87 20.30
N ARG A 193 -16.01 9.18 19.30
CA ARG A 193 -15.69 10.14 18.23
C ARG A 193 -15.16 11.48 18.71
N ASN A 194 -15.75 12.05 19.77
CA ASN A 194 -15.37 13.37 20.30
C ASN A 194 -13.98 13.33 20.98
N MET A 195 -13.69 12.22 21.69
CA MET A 195 -12.36 12.00 22.27
C MET A 195 -11.31 11.82 21.18
N LEU A 196 -11.60 10.97 20.18
CA LEU A 196 -10.69 10.75 19.04
C LEU A 196 -10.44 12.04 18.27
N GLN A 197 -11.48 12.83 17.99
CA GLN A 197 -11.36 14.15 17.37
C GLN A 197 -10.39 15.06 18.15
N GLY A 198 -10.62 15.25 19.45
CA GLY A 198 -9.75 16.09 20.27
C GLY A 198 -8.29 15.62 20.30
N GLU A 199 -8.07 14.31 20.43
CA GLU A 199 -6.72 13.74 20.44
C GLU A 199 -6.01 13.82 19.07
N LEU A 200 -6.75 13.80 17.97
CA LEU A 200 -6.20 13.97 16.61
C LEU A 200 -5.90 15.43 16.31
N GLU A 201 -6.77 16.36 16.74
CA GLU A 201 -6.55 17.81 16.62
C GLU A 201 -5.32 18.31 17.38
N GLU A 202 -4.94 17.65 18.49
CA GLU A 202 -3.68 17.93 19.18
C GLU A 202 -2.43 17.62 18.34
N LEU A 203 -2.54 16.70 17.36
CA LEU A 203 -1.43 16.27 16.52
C LEU A 203 -1.31 17.12 15.25
N PHE A 204 -2.44 17.42 14.61
CA PHE A 204 -2.49 18.18 13.35
C PHE A 204 -3.92 18.69 13.07
N PRO A 205 -4.06 19.77 12.29
CA PRO A 205 -5.38 20.28 11.91
C PRO A 205 -6.17 19.24 11.13
N CYS A 206 -7.26 18.75 11.70
CA CYS A 206 -8.10 17.73 11.06
C CYS A 206 -9.54 17.75 11.58
N GLU A 207 -10.43 17.06 10.87
CA GLU A 207 -11.83 16.81 11.26
C GLU A 207 -12.13 15.31 11.11
N LEU A 208 -12.67 14.68 12.16
CA LEU A 208 -13.12 13.29 12.12
C LEU A 208 -14.59 13.22 11.73
N GLN A 209 -14.88 12.80 10.53
CA GLN A 209 -16.24 12.59 10.03
C GLN A 209 -16.64 11.12 10.19
N VAL A 210 -17.69 10.88 11.01
CA VAL A 210 -18.20 9.52 11.28
C VAL A 210 -19.61 9.40 10.73
N PHE A 211 -19.82 8.44 9.83
CA PHE A 211 -21.08 8.10 9.20
C PHE A 211 -21.60 6.76 9.70
N ARG A 212 -22.67 6.26 9.10
CA ARG A 212 -23.29 5.00 9.51
C ARG A 212 -22.36 3.80 9.36
N ASN A 213 -21.64 3.73 8.22
CA ASN A 213 -20.82 2.58 7.85
C ASN A 213 -19.38 2.98 7.47
N SER A 214 -19.01 4.23 7.67
CA SER A 214 -17.65 4.71 7.33
C SER A 214 -17.22 5.86 8.24
N ALA A 215 -15.89 6.02 8.39
CA ALA A 215 -15.29 7.12 9.11
C ALA A 215 -14.06 7.61 8.36
N TYR A 216 -13.90 8.93 8.27
CA TYR A 216 -12.82 9.58 7.51
C TYR A 216 -12.15 10.63 8.36
N LEU A 217 -10.82 10.74 8.20
CA LEU A 217 -10.04 11.85 8.75
C LEU A 217 -9.77 12.86 7.64
N ILE A 218 -10.37 14.03 7.76
CA ILE A 218 -10.22 15.12 6.80
C ILE A 218 -9.14 16.07 7.32
N LEU A 219 -8.08 16.25 6.56
CA LEU A 219 -6.99 17.15 6.91
C LEU A 219 -7.36 18.60 6.59
N GLY A 220 -6.88 19.54 7.41
CA GLY A 220 -7.01 20.96 7.14
C GLY A 220 -6.26 21.39 5.87
N GLU A 221 -6.68 22.47 5.23
CA GLU A 221 -6.21 22.92 3.91
C GLU A 221 -4.68 23.02 3.77
N ASN A 222 -3.96 23.34 4.85
CA ASN A 222 -2.51 23.48 4.85
C ASN A 222 -1.77 22.28 5.46
N CYS A 223 -2.48 21.22 5.78
CA CYS A 223 -1.92 20.02 6.37
C CYS A 223 -1.70 18.95 5.30
N ARG A 224 -0.43 18.71 4.93
CA ARG A 224 -0.06 17.64 4.01
C ARG A 224 0.73 16.59 4.77
N MET A 225 0.12 15.43 4.98
CA MET A 225 0.73 14.31 5.67
C MET A 225 0.62 13.06 4.82
N GLY A 226 1.73 12.60 4.28
CA GLY A 226 1.76 11.41 3.45
C GLY A 226 0.93 11.55 2.16
N ARG A 227 0.31 10.46 1.74
CA ARG A 227 -0.55 10.42 0.56
C ARG A 227 -1.97 10.83 0.95
N CYS A 228 -2.47 11.88 0.35
CA CYS A 228 -3.80 12.45 0.60
C CYS A 228 -4.59 12.52 -0.71
N ILE A 229 -5.91 12.43 -0.65
CA ILE A 229 -6.78 12.70 -1.80
C ILE A 229 -7.58 13.98 -1.54
N PRO A 230 -7.64 14.94 -2.51
CA PRO A 230 -6.99 14.92 -3.82
C PRO A 230 -5.47 15.11 -3.76
N GLU A 231 -4.76 14.47 -4.68
CA GLU A 231 -3.35 14.74 -4.99
C GLU A 231 -3.24 15.83 -6.05
N GLU A 232 -2.10 16.52 -6.11
CA GLU A 232 -1.83 17.51 -7.16
C GLU A 232 -1.36 16.86 -8.47
N ASN A 233 -2.20 15.97 -9.03
CA ASN A 233 -1.92 15.31 -10.29
C ASN A 233 -3.22 15.07 -11.09
N THR A 234 -3.07 14.88 -12.39
CA THR A 234 -4.19 14.71 -13.32
C THR A 234 -5.01 13.44 -13.04
N LEU A 235 -4.40 12.36 -12.53
CA LEU A 235 -5.14 11.15 -12.16
C LEU A 235 -6.14 11.44 -11.04
N SER A 236 -5.71 12.20 -10.04
CA SER A 236 -6.59 12.61 -8.94
C SER A 236 -7.73 13.49 -9.46
N ASP A 237 -7.46 14.44 -10.36
CA ASP A 237 -8.51 15.28 -10.97
C ASP A 237 -9.55 14.44 -11.71
N ILE A 238 -9.11 13.43 -12.48
CA ILE A 238 -10.01 12.52 -13.20
C ILE A 238 -10.85 11.71 -12.20
N VAL A 239 -10.25 11.25 -11.10
CA VAL A 239 -10.97 10.50 -10.05
C VAL A 239 -12.03 11.36 -9.38
N LEU A 240 -11.77 12.65 -9.12
CA LEU A 240 -12.78 13.57 -8.60
C LEU A 240 -13.98 13.72 -9.56
N LEU A 241 -13.73 13.73 -10.86
CA LEU A 241 -14.78 13.80 -11.88
C LEU A 241 -15.54 12.47 -12.02
N CYS A 242 -14.87 11.32 -11.88
CA CYS A 242 -15.53 10.03 -11.76
C CYS A 242 -16.45 9.98 -10.53
N GLY A 243 -16.01 10.51 -9.39
CA GLY A 243 -16.82 10.63 -8.18
C GLY A 243 -18.09 11.46 -8.41
N GLN A 244 -17.98 12.56 -9.18
CA GLN A 244 -19.16 13.34 -9.60
C GLN A 244 -20.16 12.50 -10.41
N LEU A 245 -19.69 11.75 -11.41
CA LEU A 245 -20.56 10.91 -12.23
C LEU A 245 -21.24 9.80 -11.41
N VAL A 246 -20.49 9.14 -10.52
CA VAL A 246 -21.10 8.13 -9.61
C VAL A 246 -22.21 8.75 -8.80
N ARG A 247 -22.00 9.93 -8.23
CA ARG A 247 -23.00 10.65 -7.45
C ARG A 247 -24.22 11.01 -8.30
N GLU A 248 -24.04 11.54 -9.49
CA GLU A 248 -25.13 11.85 -10.43
C GLU A 248 -25.96 10.61 -10.77
N LYS A 249 -25.32 9.45 -10.99
CA LYS A 249 -26.00 8.19 -11.30
C LYS A 249 -26.75 7.60 -10.10
N VAL A 250 -26.25 7.78 -8.89
CA VAL A 250 -26.98 7.42 -7.65
C VAL A 250 -28.18 8.35 -7.46
N ASP A 251 -28.00 9.67 -7.60
CA ASP A 251 -29.05 10.66 -7.43
C ASP A 251 -30.18 10.50 -8.47
N SER A 252 -29.86 10.06 -9.70
CA SER A 252 -30.83 9.75 -10.75
C SER A 252 -31.51 8.38 -10.60
N GLY A 253 -31.02 7.52 -9.70
CA GLY A 253 -31.52 6.16 -9.52
C GLY A 253 -31.00 5.16 -10.57
N GLU A 254 -30.02 5.51 -11.40
CA GLU A 254 -29.36 4.60 -12.33
C GLU A 254 -28.49 3.58 -11.58
N TYR A 255 -27.82 4.03 -10.50
CA TYR A 255 -27.07 3.15 -9.62
C TYR A 255 -27.77 3.01 -8.27
N GLU A 256 -27.89 1.78 -7.79
CA GLU A 256 -28.47 1.46 -6.50
C GLU A 256 -27.44 1.68 -5.37
N LEU A 257 -27.79 2.52 -4.39
CA LEU A 257 -27.02 2.66 -3.16
C LEU A 257 -27.42 1.55 -2.17
N LEU A 258 -26.50 0.68 -1.84
CA LEU A 258 -26.73 -0.44 -0.94
C LEU A 258 -26.77 -0.01 0.54
N SER A 259 -27.20 -0.92 1.40
CA SER A 259 -27.32 -0.66 2.85
C SER A 259 -25.99 -0.39 3.56
N ASP A 260 -24.90 -0.87 2.99
CA ASP A 260 -23.51 -0.62 3.41
C ASP A 260 -22.91 0.66 2.81
N GLU A 261 -23.73 1.46 2.11
CA GLU A 261 -23.35 2.70 1.42
C GLU A 261 -22.41 2.48 0.22
N THR A 262 -22.26 1.24 -0.25
CA THR A 262 -21.53 0.94 -1.49
C THR A 262 -22.46 0.94 -2.71
N VAL A 263 -21.86 1.07 -3.89
CA VAL A 263 -22.54 0.88 -5.19
C VAL A 263 -21.88 -0.30 -5.89
N ARG A 264 -22.65 -1.33 -6.24
CA ARG A 264 -22.14 -2.51 -6.96
C ARG A 264 -22.62 -2.50 -8.39
N ILE A 265 -21.67 -2.56 -9.31
CA ILE A 265 -21.92 -2.55 -10.75
C ILE A 265 -21.05 -3.59 -11.44
N SER A 266 -21.50 -4.06 -12.60
CA SER A 266 -20.70 -4.98 -13.40
C SER A 266 -19.42 -4.31 -13.91
N ASN A 267 -18.39 -5.12 -14.22
CA ASN A 267 -17.16 -4.62 -14.85
C ASN A 267 -17.46 -3.84 -16.15
N GLU A 268 -18.48 -4.26 -16.91
CA GLU A 268 -18.89 -3.56 -18.13
C GLU A 268 -19.47 -2.17 -17.81
N SER A 269 -20.33 -2.08 -16.79
CA SER A 269 -20.89 -0.79 -16.34
C SER A 269 -19.81 0.13 -15.78
N PHE A 270 -18.81 -0.42 -15.06
CA PHE A 270 -17.67 0.34 -14.57
C PHE A 270 -16.80 0.86 -15.72
N ARG A 271 -16.57 0.04 -16.76
CA ARG A 271 -15.88 0.50 -17.96
C ARG A 271 -16.62 1.66 -18.63
N ARG A 272 -17.94 1.53 -18.82
CA ARG A 272 -18.77 2.60 -19.38
C ARG A 272 -18.72 3.89 -18.55
N LEU A 273 -18.69 3.77 -17.24
CA LEU A 273 -18.54 4.94 -16.36
C LEU A 273 -17.23 5.70 -16.65
N LEU A 274 -16.11 5.00 -16.80
CA LEU A 274 -14.83 5.62 -17.10
C LEU A 274 -14.75 6.19 -18.52
N GLU A 275 -15.38 5.51 -19.49
CA GLU A 275 -15.53 6.01 -20.86
C GLU A 275 -16.37 7.30 -20.88
N GLU A 276 -17.51 7.33 -20.20
CA GLU A 276 -18.35 8.53 -20.06
C GLU A 276 -17.59 9.68 -19.38
N CYS A 277 -16.79 9.37 -18.36
CA CYS A 277 -15.93 10.36 -17.72
C CYS A 277 -14.97 10.99 -18.72
N LYS A 278 -14.33 10.19 -19.57
CA LYS A 278 -13.43 10.67 -20.62
C LYS A 278 -14.15 11.45 -21.69
N GLU A 279 -15.29 10.99 -22.15
CA GLU A 279 -16.10 11.69 -23.19
C GLU A 279 -16.57 13.06 -22.70
N ARG A 280 -17.10 13.12 -21.47
CA ARG A 280 -17.70 14.32 -20.92
C ARG A 280 -16.65 15.37 -20.50
N PHE A 281 -15.57 14.92 -19.88
CA PHE A 281 -14.59 15.80 -19.25
C PHE A 281 -13.23 15.85 -19.95
N GLY A 282 -13.00 14.99 -20.93
CA GLY A 282 -11.69 14.81 -21.56
C GLY A 282 -11.11 16.04 -22.22
N LYS A 283 -11.93 17.03 -22.62
CA LYS A 283 -11.45 18.32 -23.15
C LYS A 283 -10.55 19.04 -22.11
N GLY A 284 -10.82 18.88 -20.83
CA GLY A 284 -10.06 19.47 -19.73
C GLY A 284 -8.82 18.67 -19.32
N PHE A 285 -8.67 17.46 -19.81
CA PHE A 285 -7.51 16.65 -19.47
C PHE A 285 -6.26 17.13 -20.17
N ILE A 286 -5.10 16.93 -19.55
CA ILE A 286 -3.83 17.13 -20.24
C ILE A 286 -3.74 16.22 -21.47
N LYS A 287 -2.89 16.60 -22.45
CA LYS A 287 -2.79 15.94 -23.75
C LYS A 287 -2.63 14.41 -23.63
N THR A 288 -1.83 13.94 -22.69
CA THR A 288 -1.58 12.53 -22.45
C THR A 288 -2.89 11.75 -22.21
N TYR A 289 -3.74 12.17 -21.28
CA TYR A 289 -5.00 11.47 -20.96
C TYR A 289 -6.09 11.73 -22.00
N ARG A 290 -6.08 12.91 -22.62
CA ARG A 290 -7.03 13.24 -23.67
C ARG A 290 -6.86 12.36 -24.91
N GLU A 291 -5.60 12.14 -25.34
CA GLU A 291 -5.24 11.37 -26.54
C GLU A 291 -4.99 9.86 -26.25
N MET A 292 -4.99 9.46 -24.97
CA MET A 292 -4.78 8.08 -24.56
C MET A 292 -5.84 7.14 -25.15
N VAL A 293 -5.45 5.95 -25.53
CA VAL A 293 -6.40 4.93 -26.02
C VAL A 293 -7.35 4.53 -24.88
N THR A 294 -8.62 4.28 -25.21
CA THR A 294 -9.66 3.99 -24.21
C THR A 294 -9.28 2.83 -23.28
N GLU A 295 -8.67 1.78 -23.82
CA GLU A 295 -8.22 0.62 -23.01
C GLU A 295 -7.12 1.00 -22.01
N GLU A 296 -6.13 1.76 -22.43
CA GLU A 296 -5.04 2.23 -21.54
C GLU A 296 -5.59 3.18 -20.48
N PHE A 297 -6.50 4.08 -20.86
CA PHE A 297 -7.18 4.96 -19.92
C PHE A 297 -7.95 4.17 -18.85
N TYR A 298 -8.72 3.17 -19.27
CA TYR A 298 -9.44 2.29 -18.36
C TYR A 298 -8.49 1.59 -17.37
N GLN A 299 -7.41 1.01 -17.87
CA GLN A 299 -6.45 0.28 -17.03
C GLN A 299 -5.78 1.21 -16.01
N GLU A 300 -5.34 2.38 -16.43
CA GLU A 300 -4.63 3.32 -15.56
C GLU A 300 -5.54 3.91 -14.49
N ILE A 301 -6.74 4.38 -14.86
CA ILE A 301 -7.69 4.94 -13.89
C ILE A 301 -8.22 3.86 -12.94
N SER A 302 -8.54 2.67 -13.46
CA SER A 302 -8.97 1.54 -12.63
C SER A 302 -7.90 1.12 -11.62
N ALA A 303 -6.64 1.04 -12.04
CA ALA A 303 -5.52 0.74 -11.16
C ALA A 303 -5.35 1.81 -10.06
N TYR A 304 -5.46 3.08 -10.42
CA TYR A 304 -5.35 4.18 -9.46
C TYR A 304 -6.50 4.18 -8.45
N LEU A 305 -7.75 3.96 -8.91
CA LEU A 305 -8.92 3.83 -8.02
C LEU A 305 -8.78 2.64 -7.06
N LYS A 306 -8.28 1.49 -7.53
CA LYS A 306 -8.01 0.31 -6.71
C LYS A 306 -6.89 0.57 -5.69
N ASN A 307 -5.80 1.22 -6.11
CA ASN A 307 -4.68 1.57 -5.24
C ASN A 307 -5.07 2.54 -4.12
N LEU A 308 -6.07 3.38 -4.33
CA LEU A 308 -6.66 4.27 -3.33
C LEU A 308 -7.82 3.61 -2.58
N GLU A 309 -8.15 2.35 -2.88
CA GLU A 309 -9.29 1.64 -2.30
C GLU A 309 -10.63 2.36 -2.41
N LEU A 310 -10.78 3.16 -3.44
CA LEU A 310 -12.05 3.80 -3.79
C LEU A 310 -12.98 2.83 -4.49
N VAL A 311 -12.42 1.77 -5.09
CA VAL A 311 -13.13 0.64 -5.68
C VAL A 311 -12.45 -0.68 -5.31
N GLU A 312 -13.22 -1.75 -5.21
CA GLU A 312 -12.74 -3.11 -4.97
C GLU A 312 -13.44 -4.12 -5.88
N GLU A 313 -12.79 -5.26 -6.13
CA GLU A 313 -13.43 -6.37 -6.84
C GLU A 313 -14.29 -7.18 -5.87
N TYR A 314 -15.55 -7.41 -6.25
CA TYR A 314 -16.48 -8.18 -5.45
C TYR A 314 -17.20 -9.21 -6.33
N ARG A 315 -16.83 -10.50 -6.20
CA ARG A 315 -17.46 -11.63 -6.93
C ARG A 315 -17.53 -11.46 -8.45
N GLY A 316 -16.54 -10.80 -9.04
CA GLY A 316 -16.48 -10.52 -10.49
C GLY A 316 -17.12 -9.20 -10.92
N ASP A 317 -17.71 -8.45 -9.99
CA ASP A 317 -18.20 -7.09 -10.17
C ASP A 317 -17.28 -6.07 -9.49
N VAL A 318 -17.57 -4.79 -9.66
CA VAL A 318 -16.88 -3.68 -8.99
C VAL A 318 -17.78 -3.08 -7.92
N SER A 319 -17.26 -3.05 -6.71
CA SER A 319 -17.87 -2.35 -5.57
C SER A 319 -17.22 -0.98 -5.42
N ILE A 320 -17.99 0.07 -5.57
CA ILE A 320 -17.57 1.46 -5.40
C ILE A 320 -17.81 1.86 -3.95
N ARG A 321 -16.76 2.30 -3.26
CA ARG A 321 -16.84 2.72 -1.86
C ARG A 321 -17.37 4.15 -1.73
N PRO A 322 -18.03 4.49 -0.61
CA PRO A 322 -18.62 5.82 -0.39
C PRO A 322 -17.64 6.97 -0.53
N ALA A 323 -16.37 6.76 -0.24
CA ALA A 323 -15.34 7.78 -0.35
C ALA A 323 -15.26 8.39 -1.77
N LEU A 324 -15.43 7.59 -2.83
CA LEU A 324 -15.37 8.11 -4.20
C LEU A 324 -16.43 9.17 -4.47
N ALA A 325 -17.65 9.00 -3.94
CA ALA A 325 -18.74 9.98 -4.11
C ALA A 325 -18.68 11.16 -3.10
N ARG A 326 -17.75 11.12 -2.14
CA ARG A 326 -17.50 12.22 -1.20
C ARG A 326 -16.44 13.18 -1.71
N VAL A 327 -15.44 12.67 -2.42
CA VAL A 327 -14.37 13.45 -3.04
C VAL A 327 -14.78 13.72 -4.48
N VAL A 328 -15.48 14.83 -4.72
CA VAL A 328 -16.00 15.17 -6.05
C VAL A 328 -15.40 16.49 -6.55
N GLY A 329 -15.05 16.51 -7.83
CA GLY A 329 -14.61 17.70 -8.56
C GLY A 329 -15.63 18.13 -9.61
N LYS A 330 -15.63 19.42 -9.91
CA LYS A 330 -16.43 19.98 -11.00
C LYS A 330 -15.59 21.00 -11.75
N TYR A 331 -15.67 21.00 -13.08
CA TYR A 331 -15.17 22.14 -13.82
C TYR A 331 -16.03 23.37 -13.55
N PRO A 332 -15.45 24.57 -13.65
CA PRO A 332 -16.21 25.82 -13.62
C PRO A 332 -17.32 25.82 -14.68
N ALA A 333 -18.41 26.54 -14.42
CA ALA A 333 -19.57 26.57 -15.30
C ALA A 333 -19.29 27.15 -16.71
N ASP A 334 -18.20 27.89 -16.85
CA ASP A 334 -17.71 28.51 -18.11
C ASP A 334 -16.68 27.63 -18.84
N PHE A 335 -16.47 26.41 -18.36
CA PHE A 335 -15.62 25.41 -18.99
C PHE A 335 -16.44 24.65 -20.05
N GLU A 336 -16.43 25.10 -21.31
CA GLU A 336 -17.01 24.40 -22.47
C GLU A 336 -15.94 24.03 -23.53
#